data_06782ae818de51dc32a691d53eb3f2a0
#
_entry.id   06782ae818de51dc32a691d53eb3f2a0
#
_cell.length_a   1.000
_cell.length_b   1.000
_cell.length_c   1.000
_cell.angle_alpha   90.00
_cell.angle_beta   90.00
_cell.angle_gamma   90.00
#
_symmetry.space_group_name_H-M   'P 1'
#
loop_
_entity.id
_entity.type
_entity.pdbx_description
1 polymer ?
#
loop_
_entity_poly.entity_id
_entity_poly.type
_entity_poly.pdbx_seq_one_letter_code
_entity_poly.pdbx_strand_id
1 'polypeptide(L)'
;MTDRRAHLLLTAVILLWAGNFPLSKLGLAELPPTTITAIRAILAAPTFFALALWRAPLRRRLGIDDWAAFAVLGLTGLVGNTTVWYWGMVHTTPLNAGIIGAASPIFVALASWVALGDRLTARNWIGIGLSVLAVLVTVAKGSVAVLLEFAVNRGDLIVLASQSLWVVYSIYTRLAPSGLPPAWVMAGSHAVSAIVLVPISLAVDPPWASPLAAPIGWTVIVYGALPVTLGHLWYYAIARAIGPARAATMLNLMPFVVIALTWAILGEPVRGYHLAGAALVIAGVLLATRR
;
A
#
# COMPACT_ATOMS: atom_id res chain seq x y z
N MET A 1 15.18 -14.11 15.56
CA MET A 1 14.69 -12.80 16.09
C MET A 1 13.82 -13.11 17.28
N THR A 2 13.99 -12.42 18.43
CA THR A 2 13.13 -12.62 19.61
C THR A 2 11.73 -12.06 19.34
N ASP A 3 10.70 -12.65 19.96
CA ASP A 3 9.29 -12.19 19.80
C ASP A 3 9.15 -10.69 20.13
N ARG A 4 9.79 -10.23 21.22
CA ARG A 4 9.77 -8.80 21.61
C ARG A 4 10.34 -7.89 20.50
N ARG A 5 11.45 -8.28 19.89
CA ARG A 5 12.06 -7.50 18.79
C ARG A 5 11.15 -7.50 17.54
N ALA A 6 10.51 -8.62 17.24
CA ALA A 6 9.56 -8.72 16.14
C ALA A 6 8.38 -7.77 16.35
N HIS A 7 7.78 -7.74 17.55
CA HIS A 7 6.67 -6.84 17.87
C HIS A 7 7.07 -5.37 17.79
N LEU A 8 8.24 -4.99 18.33
CA LEU A 8 8.72 -3.60 18.24
C LEU A 8 8.93 -3.14 16.80
N LEU A 9 9.58 -3.98 15.97
CA LEU A 9 9.78 -3.66 14.56
C LEU A 9 8.45 -3.58 13.79
N LEU A 10 7.50 -4.45 14.10
CA LEU A 10 6.19 -4.44 13.44
C LEU A 10 5.36 -3.21 13.83
N THR A 11 5.46 -2.77 15.08
CA THR A 11 4.88 -1.48 15.51
C THR A 11 5.50 -0.32 14.74
N ALA A 12 6.81 -0.31 14.53
CA ALA A 12 7.48 0.69 13.71
C ALA A 12 6.99 0.64 12.25
N VAL A 13 6.82 -0.54 11.66
CA VAL A 13 6.26 -0.71 10.31
C VAL A 13 4.85 -0.12 10.22
N ILE A 14 3.99 -0.42 11.21
CA ILE A 14 2.62 0.11 11.25
C ILE A 14 2.63 1.65 11.31
N LEU A 15 3.46 2.23 12.17
CA LEU A 15 3.59 3.69 12.29
C LEU A 15 4.09 4.33 10.99
N LEU A 16 5.11 3.73 10.35
CA LEU A 16 5.65 4.21 9.08
C LEU A 16 4.58 4.15 7.97
N TRP A 17 3.88 3.04 7.84
CA TRP A 17 2.87 2.91 6.79
C TRP A 17 1.63 3.75 7.07
N ALA A 18 1.14 3.78 8.30
CA ALA A 18 0.00 4.62 8.68
C ALA A 18 0.31 6.11 8.54
N GLY A 19 1.52 6.55 8.91
CA GLY A 19 1.97 7.93 8.75
C GLY A 19 2.03 8.39 7.30
N ASN A 20 2.24 7.47 6.35
CA ASN A 20 2.23 7.80 4.93
C ASN A 20 0.87 8.39 4.46
N PHE A 21 -0.25 8.04 5.09
CA PHE A 21 -1.57 8.54 4.69
C PHE A 21 -1.72 10.05 4.90
N PRO A 22 -1.62 10.61 6.12
CA PRO A 22 -1.72 12.05 6.32
C PRO A 22 -0.57 12.81 5.67
N LEU A 23 0.66 12.30 5.69
CA LEU A 23 1.80 12.96 5.05
C LEU A 23 1.63 13.04 3.53
N SER A 24 1.11 12.00 2.89
CA SER A 24 0.81 12.03 1.45
C SER A 24 -0.18 13.14 1.10
N LYS A 25 -1.18 13.40 1.94
CA LYS A 25 -2.14 14.50 1.72
C LYS A 25 -1.46 15.86 1.75
N LEU A 26 -0.51 16.06 2.67
CA LEU A 26 0.29 17.28 2.74
C LEU A 26 1.20 17.44 1.50
N GLY A 27 1.87 16.38 1.08
CA GLY A 27 2.74 16.42 -0.10
C GLY A 27 1.99 16.70 -1.41
N LEU A 28 0.75 16.20 -1.51
CA LEU A 28 -0.13 16.44 -2.67
C LEU A 28 -0.62 17.89 -2.78
N ALA A 29 -0.49 18.69 -1.72
CA ALA A 29 -0.74 20.13 -1.79
C ALA A 29 0.37 20.90 -2.53
N GLU A 30 1.57 20.32 -2.61
CA GLU A 30 2.74 20.98 -3.23
C GLU A 30 3.18 20.32 -4.55
N LEU A 31 2.98 19.00 -4.70
CA LEU A 31 3.47 18.25 -5.86
C LEU A 31 2.39 17.32 -6.44
N PRO A 32 2.37 17.17 -7.78
CA PRO A 32 1.47 16.24 -8.44
C PRO A 32 1.73 14.77 -8.06
N PRO A 33 0.69 13.90 -8.09
CA PRO A 33 0.81 12.47 -7.81
C PRO A 33 1.90 11.76 -8.59
N THR A 34 1.99 12.04 -9.88
CA THR A 34 2.94 11.39 -10.80
C THR A 34 4.37 11.82 -10.50
N THR A 35 4.59 13.11 -10.21
CA THR A 35 5.89 13.64 -9.77
C THR A 35 6.35 12.98 -8.47
N ILE A 36 5.47 12.90 -7.45
CA ILE A 36 5.80 12.24 -6.18
C ILE A 36 6.25 10.80 -6.41
N THR A 37 5.49 10.04 -7.20
CA THR A 37 5.79 8.62 -7.41
C THR A 37 6.99 8.39 -8.32
N ALA A 38 7.23 9.25 -9.32
CA ALA A 38 8.41 9.21 -10.18
C ALA A 38 9.71 9.43 -9.38
N ILE A 39 9.75 10.49 -8.56
CA ILE A 39 10.94 10.80 -7.76
C ILE A 39 11.15 9.74 -6.67
N ARG A 40 10.07 9.20 -6.06
CA ARG A 40 10.18 8.05 -5.13
C ARG A 40 10.85 6.86 -5.80
N ALA A 41 10.50 6.54 -7.05
CA ALA A 41 11.12 5.45 -7.79
C ALA A 41 12.60 5.69 -8.03
N ILE A 42 12.99 6.93 -8.43
CA ILE A 42 14.37 7.33 -8.62
C ILE A 42 15.22 7.18 -7.35
N LEU A 43 14.68 7.55 -6.20
CA LEU A 43 15.40 7.48 -4.93
C LEU A 43 15.46 6.04 -4.38
N ALA A 44 14.37 5.29 -4.52
CA ALA A 44 14.28 3.94 -3.98
C ALA A 44 15.14 2.93 -4.78
N ALA A 45 15.15 3.00 -6.11
CA ALA A 45 15.88 2.05 -6.94
C ALA A 45 17.36 1.93 -6.57
N PRO A 46 18.18 3.00 -6.59
CA PRO A 46 19.60 2.89 -6.24
C PRO A 46 19.82 2.49 -4.79
N THR A 47 18.95 2.93 -3.87
CA THR A 47 19.02 2.55 -2.45
C THR A 47 18.86 1.04 -2.28
N PHE A 48 17.86 0.44 -2.95
CA PHE A 48 17.65 -1.01 -2.89
C PHE A 48 18.68 -1.79 -3.69
N PHE A 49 19.22 -1.25 -4.79
CA PHE A 49 20.36 -1.85 -5.46
C PHE A 49 21.60 -1.90 -4.54
N ALA A 50 21.93 -0.80 -3.89
CA ALA A 50 23.04 -0.76 -2.92
C ALA A 50 22.83 -1.77 -1.78
N LEU A 51 21.61 -1.82 -1.21
CA LEU A 51 21.25 -2.78 -0.16
C LEU A 51 21.32 -4.23 -0.66
N ALA A 52 20.87 -4.50 -1.87
CA ALA A 52 20.89 -5.82 -2.48
C ALA A 52 22.33 -6.30 -2.73
N LEU A 53 23.18 -5.44 -3.27
CA LEU A 53 24.60 -5.74 -3.48
C LEU A 53 25.33 -6.01 -2.16
N TRP A 54 25.01 -5.23 -1.12
CA TRP A 54 25.65 -5.38 0.18
C TRP A 54 25.19 -6.63 0.96
N ARG A 55 23.85 -6.91 0.96
CA ARG A 55 23.25 -7.97 1.79
C ARG A 55 23.13 -9.31 1.10
N ALA A 56 22.98 -9.30 -0.20
CA ALA A 56 22.66 -10.49 -0.98
C ALA A 56 23.20 -10.38 -2.41
N PRO A 57 24.54 -10.33 -2.61
CA PRO A 57 25.12 -10.23 -3.94
C PRO A 57 24.65 -11.38 -4.83
N LEU A 58 24.26 -11.09 -6.06
CA LEU A 58 23.83 -12.12 -7.01
C LEU A 58 25.03 -12.95 -7.45
N ARG A 59 24.85 -14.27 -7.37
CA ARG A 59 25.84 -15.26 -7.86
C ARG A 59 25.47 -15.84 -9.24
N ARG A 60 24.37 -15.36 -9.84
CA ARG A 60 23.87 -15.78 -11.16
C ARG A 60 23.50 -14.57 -12.00
N ARG A 61 23.41 -14.75 -13.31
CA ARG A 61 22.84 -13.74 -14.22
C ARG A 61 21.32 -13.67 -14.05
N LEU A 62 20.75 -12.48 -14.25
CA LEU A 62 19.32 -12.28 -14.31
C LEU A 62 18.74 -12.98 -15.54
N GLY A 63 17.72 -13.81 -15.33
CA GLY A 63 16.97 -14.47 -16.38
C GLY A 63 15.69 -13.72 -16.77
N ILE A 64 14.97 -14.26 -17.74
CA ILE A 64 13.71 -13.66 -18.24
C ILE A 64 12.66 -13.56 -17.13
N ASP A 65 12.59 -14.55 -16.23
CA ASP A 65 11.65 -14.57 -15.11
C ASP A 65 11.92 -13.43 -14.09
N ASP A 66 13.20 -13.05 -13.92
CA ASP A 66 13.58 -11.96 -13.04
C ASP A 66 13.13 -10.62 -13.64
N TRP A 67 13.37 -10.43 -14.94
CA TRP A 67 12.93 -9.23 -15.67
C TRP A 67 11.40 -9.14 -15.72
N ALA A 68 10.71 -10.25 -15.93
CA ALA A 68 9.25 -10.32 -15.85
C ALA A 68 8.76 -9.94 -14.45
N ALA A 69 9.41 -10.42 -13.38
CA ALA A 69 9.08 -10.06 -12.01
C ALA A 69 9.26 -8.54 -11.76
N PHE A 70 10.37 -7.96 -12.22
CA PHE A 70 10.59 -6.52 -12.10
C PHE A 70 9.52 -5.71 -12.84
N ALA A 71 9.18 -6.14 -14.07
CA ALA A 71 8.18 -5.45 -14.89
C ALA A 71 6.79 -5.55 -14.25
N VAL A 72 6.31 -6.75 -13.95
CA VAL A 72 4.96 -6.94 -13.41
C VAL A 72 4.82 -6.25 -12.05
N LEU A 73 5.78 -6.45 -11.13
CA LEU A 73 5.71 -5.85 -9.79
C LEU A 73 5.92 -4.33 -9.83
N GLY A 74 6.77 -3.81 -10.71
CA GLY A 74 6.94 -2.38 -10.90
C GLY A 74 5.69 -1.72 -11.47
N LEU A 75 5.10 -2.31 -12.53
CA LEU A 75 3.93 -1.77 -13.20
C LEU A 75 2.66 -1.87 -12.36
N THR A 76 2.46 -2.96 -11.62
CA THR A 76 1.25 -3.14 -10.80
C THR A 76 1.39 -2.50 -9.41
N GLY A 77 2.59 -2.48 -8.85
CA GLY A 77 2.87 -1.90 -7.53
C GLY A 77 2.98 -0.39 -7.56
N LEU A 78 4.14 0.14 -7.95
CA LEU A 78 4.38 1.59 -7.84
C LEU A 78 3.71 2.38 -8.96
N VAL A 79 3.83 1.96 -10.22
CA VAL A 79 3.21 2.67 -11.35
C VAL A 79 1.69 2.60 -11.24
N GLY A 80 1.13 1.43 -11.07
CA GLY A 80 -0.30 1.23 -10.98
C GLY A 80 -0.86 1.56 -9.61
N ASN A 81 -0.73 0.65 -8.64
CA ASN A 81 -1.37 0.80 -7.34
C ASN A 81 -1.01 2.13 -6.65
N THR A 82 0.28 2.42 -6.48
CA THR A 82 0.68 3.59 -5.69
C THR A 82 0.33 4.91 -6.38
N THR A 83 0.58 5.05 -7.69
CA THR A 83 0.26 6.29 -8.42
C THR A 83 -1.25 6.52 -8.48
N VAL A 84 -2.04 5.49 -8.81
CA VAL A 84 -3.50 5.57 -8.81
C VAL A 84 -4.05 5.89 -7.41
N TRP A 85 -3.46 5.30 -6.37
CA TRP A 85 -3.82 5.63 -4.98
C TRP A 85 -3.57 7.10 -4.67
N TYR A 86 -2.41 7.69 -5.06
CA TYR A 86 -2.14 9.12 -4.89
C TYR A 86 -3.14 9.98 -5.67
N TRP A 87 -3.53 9.57 -6.87
CA TRP A 87 -4.57 10.26 -7.64
C TRP A 87 -5.92 10.24 -6.92
N GLY A 88 -6.28 9.12 -6.30
CA GLY A 88 -7.45 9.03 -5.44
C GLY A 88 -7.35 9.97 -4.24
N MET A 89 -6.18 10.02 -3.59
CA MET A 89 -5.92 10.86 -2.42
C MET A 89 -6.06 12.37 -2.71
N VAL A 90 -5.91 12.82 -3.95
CA VAL A 90 -6.22 14.23 -4.31
C VAL A 90 -7.68 14.56 -3.99
N HIS A 91 -8.59 13.60 -4.17
CA HIS A 91 -10.03 13.78 -4.12
C HIS A 91 -10.72 13.16 -2.90
N THR A 92 -10.00 12.40 -2.08
CA THR A 92 -10.52 11.78 -0.85
C THR A 92 -9.70 12.18 0.38
N THR A 93 -10.09 11.61 1.53
CA THR A 93 -9.41 11.83 2.80
C THR A 93 -8.50 10.64 3.16
N PRO A 94 -7.43 10.86 3.93
CA PRO A 94 -6.61 9.79 4.48
C PRO A 94 -7.40 8.79 5.30
N LEU A 95 -8.45 9.23 6.02
CA LEU A 95 -9.31 8.33 6.81
C LEU A 95 -10.03 7.32 5.91
N ASN A 96 -10.71 7.80 4.87
CA ASN A 96 -11.41 6.94 3.93
C ASN A 96 -10.44 5.99 3.20
N ALA A 97 -9.35 6.54 2.66
CA ALA A 97 -8.33 5.76 1.97
C ALA A 97 -7.71 4.67 2.87
N GLY A 98 -7.51 4.97 4.17
CA GLY A 98 -7.00 4.03 5.16
C GLY A 98 -7.93 2.84 5.39
N ILE A 99 -9.24 3.09 5.51
CA ILE A 99 -10.24 2.02 5.71
C ILE A 99 -10.40 1.18 4.44
N ILE A 100 -10.48 1.82 3.25
CA ILE A 100 -10.56 1.13 1.97
C ILE A 100 -9.31 0.25 1.76
N GLY A 101 -8.12 0.80 2.04
CA GLY A 101 -6.86 0.08 1.93
C GLY A 101 -6.76 -1.11 2.89
N ALA A 102 -7.30 -0.99 4.09
CA ALA A 102 -7.32 -2.07 5.08
C ALA A 102 -8.18 -3.29 4.66
N ALA A 103 -9.09 -3.12 3.70
CA ALA A 103 -9.84 -4.22 3.10
C ALA A 103 -9.05 -5.02 2.05
N SER A 104 -7.84 -4.57 1.66
CA SER A 104 -7.00 -5.23 0.64
C SER A 104 -6.82 -6.74 0.84
N PRO A 105 -6.60 -7.29 2.05
CA PRO A 105 -6.43 -8.73 2.24
C PRO A 105 -7.64 -9.54 1.75
N ILE A 106 -8.82 -8.95 1.79
CA ILE A 106 -10.06 -9.59 1.34
C ILE A 106 -10.12 -9.66 -0.19
N PHE A 107 -9.73 -8.59 -0.88
CA PHE A 107 -9.66 -8.59 -2.34
C PHE A 107 -8.60 -9.59 -2.83
N VAL A 108 -7.46 -9.70 -2.11
CA VAL A 108 -6.43 -10.71 -2.40
C VAL A 108 -6.97 -12.13 -2.15
N ALA A 109 -7.73 -12.36 -1.08
CA ALA A 109 -8.32 -13.67 -0.78
C ALA A 109 -9.33 -14.11 -1.87
N LEU A 110 -10.22 -13.19 -2.29
CA LEU A 110 -11.16 -13.45 -3.39
C LEU A 110 -10.44 -13.77 -4.69
N ALA A 111 -9.42 -12.97 -5.04
CA ALA A 111 -8.64 -13.22 -6.24
C ALA A 111 -7.85 -14.53 -6.18
N SER A 112 -7.33 -14.91 -5.00
CA SER A 112 -6.66 -16.19 -4.80
C SER A 112 -7.64 -17.37 -4.96
N TRP A 113 -8.87 -17.23 -4.47
CA TRP A 113 -9.92 -18.23 -4.68
C TRP A 113 -10.23 -18.42 -6.17
N VAL A 114 -10.41 -17.31 -6.92
CA VAL A 114 -10.74 -17.38 -8.35
C VAL A 114 -9.55 -17.83 -9.19
N ALA A 115 -8.35 -17.27 -8.96
CA ALA A 115 -7.20 -17.47 -9.84
C ALA A 115 -6.33 -18.67 -9.45
N LEU A 116 -6.28 -19.04 -8.17
CA LEU A 116 -5.40 -20.10 -7.64
C LEU A 116 -6.17 -21.32 -7.14
N GLY A 117 -7.51 -21.26 -7.10
CA GLY A 117 -8.34 -22.33 -6.57
C GLY A 117 -8.24 -22.51 -5.05
N ASP A 118 -7.80 -21.48 -4.31
CA ASP A 118 -7.73 -21.52 -2.85
C ASP A 118 -9.14 -21.80 -2.27
N ARG A 119 -9.25 -22.71 -1.31
CA ARG A 119 -10.55 -23.02 -0.69
C ARG A 119 -10.89 -21.99 0.38
N LEU A 120 -12.05 -21.37 0.24
CA LEU A 120 -12.60 -20.44 1.23
C LEU A 120 -13.60 -21.16 2.14
N THR A 121 -13.42 -21.05 3.44
CA THR A 121 -14.35 -21.55 4.45
C THR A 121 -15.53 -20.59 4.65
N ALA A 122 -16.59 -21.04 5.33
CA ALA A 122 -17.70 -20.14 5.69
C ALA A 122 -17.24 -18.91 6.48
N ARG A 123 -16.25 -19.06 7.35
CA ARG A 123 -15.64 -17.93 8.09
C ARG A 123 -14.98 -16.92 7.15
N ASN A 124 -14.26 -17.39 6.12
CA ASN A 124 -13.67 -16.49 5.14
C ASN A 124 -14.77 -15.70 4.41
N TRP A 125 -15.88 -16.33 4.00
CA TRP A 125 -16.98 -15.65 3.34
C TRP A 125 -17.66 -14.60 4.23
N ILE A 126 -17.87 -14.89 5.52
CA ILE A 126 -18.37 -13.90 6.49
C ILE A 126 -17.38 -12.74 6.61
N GLY A 127 -16.09 -13.02 6.72
CA GLY A 127 -15.02 -12.01 6.78
C GLY A 127 -14.99 -11.12 5.54
N ILE A 128 -15.16 -11.71 4.36
CA ILE A 128 -15.30 -11.00 3.09
C ILE A 128 -16.51 -10.05 3.13
N GLY A 129 -17.68 -10.56 3.53
CA GLY A 129 -18.90 -9.78 3.62
C GLY A 129 -18.77 -8.57 4.56
N LEU A 130 -18.16 -8.76 5.74
CA LEU A 130 -17.92 -7.67 6.69
C LEU A 130 -16.96 -6.60 6.13
N SER A 131 -15.93 -7.00 5.41
CA SER A 131 -14.98 -6.05 4.84
C SER A 131 -15.56 -5.29 3.63
N VAL A 132 -16.39 -5.95 2.82
CA VAL A 132 -17.17 -5.27 1.77
C VAL A 132 -18.13 -4.26 2.39
N LEU A 133 -18.83 -4.64 3.46
CA LEU A 133 -19.71 -3.73 4.20
C LEU A 133 -18.93 -2.53 4.78
N ALA A 134 -17.71 -2.75 5.29
CA ALA A 134 -16.84 -1.67 5.78
C ALA A 134 -16.52 -0.65 4.69
N VAL A 135 -16.17 -1.12 3.49
CA VAL A 135 -15.92 -0.25 2.32
C VAL A 135 -17.20 0.51 1.95
N LEU A 136 -18.34 -0.17 1.86
CA LEU A 136 -19.62 0.46 1.54
C LEU A 136 -20.01 1.53 2.57
N VAL A 137 -19.90 1.23 3.88
CA VAL A 137 -20.18 2.21 4.97
C VAL A 137 -19.26 3.43 4.84
N THR A 138 -18.00 3.23 4.49
CA THR A 138 -17.02 4.33 4.35
C THR A 138 -17.32 5.18 3.13
N VAL A 139 -17.53 4.57 1.96
CA VAL A 139 -17.81 5.24 0.69
C VAL A 139 -19.17 5.96 0.74
N ALA A 140 -20.15 5.35 1.40
CA ALA A 140 -21.47 5.94 1.65
C ALA A 140 -21.47 7.01 2.76
N LYS A 141 -20.35 7.23 3.45
CA LYS A 141 -20.25 8.14 4.61
C LYS A 141 -21.30 7.84 5.70
N GLY A 142 -21.67 6.57 5.85
CA GLY A 142 -22.70 6.12 6.77
C GLY A 142 -24.15 6.44 6.35
N SER A 143 -24.39 6.89 5.13
CA SER A 143 -25.73 7.24 4.62
C SER A 143 -26.07 6.45 3.36
N VAL A 144 -27.17 5.70 3.39
CA VAL A 144 -27.67 4.97 2.22
C VAL A 144 -28.07 5.92 1.09
N ALA A 145 -28.52 7.13 1.41
CA ALA A 145 -28.89 8.14 0.39
C ALA A 145 -27.70 8.47 -0.53
N VAL A 146 -26.46 8.55 0.00
CA VAL A 146 -25.25 8.79 -0.80
C VAL A 146 -25.05 7.73 -1.88
N LEU A 147 -25.40 6.47 -1.61
CA LEU A 147 -25.33 5.38 -2.58
C LEU A 147 -26.47 5.45 -3.58
N LEU A 148 -27.70 5.73 -3.13
CA LEU A 148 -28.88 5.79 -3.98
C LEU A 148 -28.85 6.98 -4.95
N GLU A 149 -28.29 8.09 -4.52
CA GLU A 149 -28.14 9.32 -5.31
C GLU A 149 -26.84 9.33 -6.16
N PHE A 150 -26.05 8.24 -6.14
CA PHE A 150 -24.74 8.16 -6.79
C PHE A 150 -23.78 9.30 -6.39
N ALA A 151 -23.97 9.87 -5.20
CA ALA A 151 -23.15 10.96 -4.66
C ALA A 151 -21.82 10.46 -4.02
N VAL A 152 -21.32 9.33 -4.52
CA VAL A 152 -20.09 8.70 -4.04
C VAL A 152 -18.87 9.54 -4.42
N ASN A 153 -17.95 9.69 -3.50
CA ASN A 153 -16.73 10.44 -3.75
C ASN A 153 -15.85 9.70 -4.80
N ARG A 154 -15.53 10.40 -5.89
CA ARG A 154 -14.68 9.86 -6.96
C ARG A 154 -13.31 9.42 -6.45
N GLY A 155 -12.75 10.09 -5.45
CA GLY A 155 -11.47 9.74 -4.85
C GLY A 155 -11.50 8.38 -4.15
N ASP A 156 -12.60 8.08 -3.43
CA ASP A 156 -12.81 6.78 -2.79
C ASP A 156 -12.86 5.65 -3.83
N LEU A 157 -13.53 5.89 -4.97
CA LEU A 157 -13.59 4.93 -6.08
C LEU A 157 -12.23 4.71 -6.74
N ILE A 158 -11.43 5.77 -6.92
CA ILE A 158 -10.08 5.66 -7.48
C ILE A 158 -9.18 4.88 -6.51
N VAL A 159 -9.26 5.17 -5.20
CA VAL A 159 -8.53 4.39 -4.18
C VAL A 159 -8.97 2.93 -4.20
N LEU A 160 -10.26 2.65 -4.30
CA LEU A 160 -10.77 1.28 -4.41
C LEU A 160 -10.26 0.60 -5.69
N ALA A 161 -10.27 1.29 -6.84
CA ALA A 161 -9.73 0.77 -8.10
C ALA A 161 -8.22 0.46 -7.99
N SER A 162 -7.45 1.26 -7.24
CA SER A 162 -6.03 0.98 -7.00
C SER A 162 -5.81 -0.37 -6.33
N GLN A 163 -6.77 -0.84 -5.50
CA GLN A 163 -6.68 -2.14 -4.84
C GLN A 163 -6.70 -3.31 -5.83
N SER A 164 -7.30 -3.16 -7.00
CA SER A 164 -7.26 -4.19 -8.05
C SER A 164 -5.82 -4.44 -8.54
N LEU A 165 -5.03 -3.37 -8.67
CA LEU A 165 -3.62 -3.45 -9.05
C LEU A 165 -2.76 -4.04 -7.92
N TRP A 166 -3.10 -3.71 -6.66
CA TRP A 166 -2.50 -4.35 -5.49
C TRP A 166 -2.79 -5.85 -5.43
N VAL A 167 -4.00 -6.27 -5.83
CA VAL A 167 -4.36 -7.69 -5.93
C VAL A 167 -3.48 -8.40 -6.95
N VAL A 168 -3.32 -7.82 -8.15
CA VAL A 168 -2.43 -8.39 -9.20
C VAL A 168 -0.99 -8.49 -8.68
N TYR A 169 -0.48 -7.41 -8.08
CA TYR A 169 0.83 -7.39 -7.42
C TYR A 169 0.97 -8.54 -6.41
N SER A 170 -0.01 -8.68 -5.51
CA SER A 170 0.01 -9.67 -4.43
C SER A 170 -0.07 -11.11 -4.94
N ILE A 171 -0.92 -11.38 -5.92
CA ILE A 171 -1.01 -12.70 -6.57
C ILE A 171 0.29 -13.03 -7.28
N TYR A 172 0.84 -12.09 -8.04
CA TYR A 172 2.08 -12.32 -8.78
C TYR A 172 3.26 -12.57 -7.84
N THR A 173 3.36 -11.94 -6.67
CA THR A 173 4.41 -12.24 -5.68
C THR A 173 4.39 -13.68 -5.19
N ARG A 174 3.21 -14.36 -5.21
CA ARG A 174 3.08 -15.79 -4.87
C ARG A 174 3.46 -16.71 -6.03
N LEU A 175 3.23 -16.26 -7.26
CA LEU A 175 3.42 -17.04 -8.47
C LEU A 175 4.80 -16.84 -9.11
N ALA A 176 5.46 -15.71 -8.83
CA ALA A 176 6.71 -15.33 -9.48
C ALA A 176 7.77 -16.44 -9.30
N PRO A 177 8.28 -17.02 -10.39
CA PRO A 177 9.30 -18.07 -10.34
C PRO A 177 10.68 -17.52 -9.95
N SER A 178 10.81 -16.22 -9.80
CA SER A 178 12.04 -15.54 -9.43
C SER A 178 12.47 -15.92 -8.02
N GLY A 179 13.54 -16.67 -7.90
CA GLY A 179 14.20 -16.98 -6.62
C GLY A 179 15.06 -15.83 -6.07
N LEU A 180 14.83 -14.58 -6.52
CA LEU A 180 15.62 -13.43 -6.11
C LEU A 180 15.37 -13.04 -4.64
N PRO A 181 16.42 -12.58 -3.95
CA PRO A 181 16.24 -11.92 -2.66
C PRO A 181 15.33 -10.69 -2.78
N PRO A 182 14.46 -10.40 -1.78
CA PRO A 182 13.50 -9.30 -1.84
C PRO A 182 14.10 -7.93 -2.18
N ALA A 183 15.32 -7.64 -1.72
CA ALA A 183 16.00 -6.40 -2.03
C ALA A 183 16.25 -6.22 -3.53
N TRP A 184 16.57 -7.30 -4.28
CA TRP A 184 16.72 -7.28 -5.73
C TRP A 184 15.38 -7.04 -6.43
N VAL A 185 14.33 -7.71 -5.95
CA VAL A 185 12.97 -7.52 -6.49
C VAL A 185 12.53 -6.06 -6.29
N MET A 186 12.74 -5.49 -5.10
CA MET A 186 12.45 -4.08 -4.83
C MET A 186 13.26 -3.15 -5.73
N ALA A 187 14.58 -3.37 -5.85
CA ALA A 187 15.44 -2.58 -6.70
C ALA A 187 14.98 -2.58 -8.17
N GLY A 188 14.79 -3.77 -8.75
CA GLY A 188 14.38 -3.92 -10.14
C GLY A 188 12.98 -3.36 -10.41
N SER A 189 12.01 -3.61 -9.52
CA SER A 189 10.65 -3.07 -9.65
C SER A 189 10.65 -1.54 -9.62
N HIS A 190 11.41 -0.91 -8.70
CA HIS A 190 11.50 0.55 -8.64
C HIS A 190 12.27 1.13 -9.83
N ALA A 191 13.28 0.42 -10.38
CA ALA A 191 13.96 0.84 -11.60
C ALA A 191 12.99 0.84 -12.80
N VAL A 192 12.19 -0.23 -12.98
CA VAL A 192 11.14 -0.27 -14.01
C VAL A 192 10.14 0.86 -13.79
N SER A 193 9.72 1.08 -12.54
CA SER A 193 8.79 2.17 -12.23
C SER A 193 9.37 3.55 -12.56
N ALA A 194 10.65 3.78 -12.31
CA ALA A 194 11.32 5.03 -12.68
C ALA A 194 11.36 5.22 -14.20
N ILE A 195 11.71 4.16 -14.96
CA ILE A 195 11.74 4.19 -16.43
C ILE A 195 10.38 4.58 -17.01
N VAL A 196 9.28 4.15 -16.38
CA VAL A 196 7.91 4.44 -16.84
C VAL A 196 7.41 5.78 -16.32
N LEU A 197 7.55 6.04 -15.01
CA LEU A 197 6.95 7.22 -14.39
C LEU A 197 7.68 8.53 -14.70
N VAL A 198 9.01 8.49 -14.88
CA VAL A 198 9.77 9.71 -15.16
C VAL A 198 9.33 10.37 -16.46
N PRO A 199 9.32 9.68 -17.63
CA PRO A 199 8.84 10.31 -18.86
C PRO A 199 7.37 10.72 -18.79
N ILE A 200 6.50 9.94 -18.11
CA ILE A 200 5.10 10.32 -17.92
C ILE A 200 5.01 11.60 -17.11
N SER A 201 5.69 11.69 -15.96
CA SER A 201 5.67 12.88 -15.12
C SER A 201 6.20 14.12 -15.83
N LEU A 202 7.30 13.99 -16.60
CA LEU A 202 7.84 15.10 -17.38
C LEU A 202 6.90 15.55 -18.52
N ALA A 203 6.03 14.65 -19.00
CA ALA A 203 5.10 14.96 -20.09
C ALA A 203 3.78 15.59 -19.59
N VAL A 204 3.29 15.18 -18.39
CA VAL A 204 1.95 15.57 -17.93
C VAL A 204 1.94 16.53 -16.75
N ASP A 205 3.01 16.58 -15.97
CA ASP A 205 3.14 17.46 -14.81
C ASP A 205 3.92 18.75 -15.18
N PRO A 206 3.76 19.84 -14.41
CA PRO A 206 4.65 20.99 -14.47
C PRO A 206 6.13 20.57 -14.18
N PRO A 207 7.12 21.39 -14.53
CA PRO A 207 8.51 21.16 -14.14
C PRO A 207 8.64 20.89 -12.64
N TRP A 208 9.43 19.88 -12.27
CA TRP A 208 9.55 19.47 -10.87
C TRP A 208 10.06 20.63 -9.99
N ALA A 209 9.26 20.98 -9.00
CA ALA A 209 9.64 22.01 -8.04
C ALA A 209 10.85 21.56 -7.23
N SER A 210 11.77 22.48 -6.97
CA SER A 210 12.96 22.23 -6.15
C SER A 210 12.55 21.90 -4.68
N PRO A 211 13.44 21.27 -3.90
CA PRO A 211 13.19 21.03 -2.48
C PRO A 211 12.88 22.31 -1.67
N LEU A 212 13.44 23.44 -2.08
CA LEU A 212 13.18 24.73 -1.44
C LEU A 212 11.78 25.28 -1.78
N ALA A 213 11.28 25.00 -2.98
CA ALA A 213 9.95 25.45 -3.42
C ALA A 213 8.82 24.53 -2.96
N ALA A 214 9.11 23.25 -2.67
CA ALA A 214 8.14 22.25 -2.25
C ALA A 214 8.69 21.36 -1.10
N PRO A 215 9.02 21.94 0.07
CA PRO A 215 9.74 21.21 1.13
C PRO A 215 8.92 20.05 1.73
N ILE A 216 7.61 20.21 1.86
CA ILE A 216 6.74 19.14 2.37
C ILE A 216 6.61 18.02 1.36
N GLY A 217 6.42 18.36 0.07
CA GLY A 217 6.39 17.40 -1.03
C GLY A 217 7.64 16.53 -1.07
N TRP A 218 8.82 17.13 -0.98
CA TRP A 218 10.08 16.40 -0.93
C TRP A 218 10.26 15.57 0.34
N THR A 219 9.80 16.07 1.49
CA THR A 219 9.78 15.29 2.73
C THR A 219 8.94 14.02 2.56
N VAL A 220 7.76 14.13 1.95
CA VAL A 220 6.87 13.01 1.67
C VAL A 220 7.50 12.02 0.67
N ILE A 221 8.19 12.55 -0.35
CA ILE A 221 8.93 11.71 -1.32
C ILE A 221 10.01 10.89 -0.62
N VAL A 222 10.87 11.53 0.16
CA VAL A 222 11.97 10.84 0.88
C VAL A 222 11.41 9.84 1.88
N TYR A 223 10.37 10.24 2.62
CA TYR A 223 9.68 9.35 3.57
C TYR A 223 9.10 8.12 2.88
N GLY A 224 8.43 8.30 1.76
CA GLY A 224 7.86 7.21 0.99
C GLY A 224 8.91 6.32 0.32
N ALA A 225 9.97 6.92 -0.23
CA ALA A 225 11.03 6.21 -0.92
C ALA A 225 11.89 5.34 0.01
N LEU A 226 12.20 5.82 1.21
CA LEU A 226 13.15 5.15 2.11
C LEU A 226 12.45 4.48 3.30
N PRO A 227 11.91 5.18 4.31
CA PRO A 227 11.29 4.54 5.47
C PRO A 227 10.13 3.61 5.12
N VAL A 228 9.18 4.07 4.30
CA VAL A 228 8.00 3.26 3.95
C VAL A 228 8.40 2.01 3.17
N THR A 229 9.31 2.13 2.21
CA THR A 229 9.77 0.99 1.40
C THR A 229 10.66 0.04 2.23
N LEU A 230 11.49 0.57 3.14
CA LEU A 230 12.25 -0.25 4.09
C LEU A 230 11.32 -1.06 5.02
N GLY A 231 10.17 -0.50 5.37
CA GLY A 231 9.12 -1.20 6.10
C GLY A 231 8.68 -2.51 5.44
N HIS A 232 8.67 -2.60 4.12
CA HIS A 232 8.37 -3.85 3.40
C HIS A 232 9.44 -4.92 3.64
N LEU A 233 10.72 -4.56 3.68
CA LEU A 233 11.79 -5.50 4.00
C LEU A 233 11.73 -5.97 5.45
N TRP A 234 11.43 -5.06 6.39
CA TRP A 234 11.25 -5.42 7.80
C TRP A 234 10.06 -6.34 7.98
N TYR A 235 8.91 -6.00 7.37
CA TYR A 235 7.73 -6.85 7.42
C TYR A 235 8.01 -8.25 6.89
N TYR A 236 8.72 -8.37 5.76
CA TYR A 236 9.11 -9.66 5.20
C TYR A 236 9.98 -10.47 6.18
N ALA A 237 10.99 -9.83 6.79
CA ALA A 237 11.86 -10.49 7.77
C ALA A 237 11.08 -10.93 9.03
N ILE A 238 10.13 -10.11 9.47
CA ILE A 238 9.26 -10.40 10.62
C ILE A 238 8.32 -11.57 10.30
N ALA A 239 7.67 -11.52 9.13
CA ALA A 239 6.77 -12.59 8.70
C ALA A 239 7.46 -13.95 8.61
N ARG A 240 8.74 -13.97 8.21
CA ARG A 240 9.57 -15.19 8.26
C ARG A 240 9.90 -15.65 9.68
N ALA A 241 10.07 -14.74 10.62
CA ALA A 241 10.52 -15.06 11.97
C ALA A 241 9.38 -15.52 12.90
N ILE A 242 8.21 -14.86 12.85
CA ILE A 242 7.08 -15.15 13.76
C ILE A 242 5.89 -15.78 13.03
N GLY A 243 5.99 -15.96 11.73
CA GLY A 243 4.94 -16.47 10.86
C GLY A 243 4.08 -15.36 10.23
N PRO A 244 3.66 -15.54 8.96
CA PRO A 244 2.92 -14.53 8.22
C PRO A 244 1.56 -14.20 8.85
N ALA A 245 0.87 -15.19 9.44
CA ALA A 245 -0.42 -14.98 10.07
C ALA A 245 -0.33 -14.04 11.29
N ARG A 246 0.68 -14.24 12.16
CA ARG A 246 0.89 -13.36 13.33
C ARG A 246 1.29 -11.94 12.90
N ALA A 247 2.18 -11.81 11.92
CA ALA A 247 2.56 -10.52 11.38
C ALA A 247 1.36 -9.77 10.77
N ALA A 248 0.53 -10.44 9.97
CA ALA A 248 -0.67 -9.87 9.38
C ALA A 248 -1.72 -9.44 10.43
N THR A 249 -1.88 -10.21 11.52
CA THR A 249 -2.83 -9.88 12.58
C THR A 249 -2.51 -8.52 13.22
N MET A 250 -1.23 -8.19 13.41
CA MET A 250 -0.85 -6.89 13.97
C MET A 250 -1.11 -5.73 13.00
N LEU A 251 -0.99 -5.95 11.67
CA LEU A 251 -1.32 -4.93 10.68
C LEU A 251 -2.80 -4.51 10.71
N ASN A 252 -3.69 -5.33 11.29
CA ASN A 252 -5.10 -4.96 11.48
C ASN A 252 -5.29 -3.76 12.43
N LEU A 253 -4.26 -3.36 13.18
CA LEU A 253 -4.26 -2.12 13.95
C LEU A 253 -4.07 -0.87 13.08
N MET A 254 -3.60 -1.03 11.85
CA MET A 254 -3.23 0.07 10.96
C MET A 254 -4.38 1.08 10.74
N PRO A 255 -5.65 0.69 10.52
CA PRO A 255 -6.74 1.67 10.36
C PRO A 255 -6.90 2.61 11.56
N PHE A 256 -6.78 2.10 12.79
CA PHE A 256 -6.87 2.94 13.98
C PHE A 256 -5.68 3.89 14.10
N VAL A 257 -4.48 3.43 13.75
CA VAL A 257 -3.28 4.27 13.74
C VAL A 257 -3.40 5.35 12.65
N VAL A 258 -3.93 5.02 11.46
CA VAL A 258 -4.23 6.01 10.41
C VAL A 258 -5.23 7.05 10.91
N ILE A 259 -6.31 6.63 11.56
CA ILE A 259 -7.32 7.55 12.15
C ILE A 259 -6.65 8.49 13.16
N ALA A 260 -5.88 7.94 14.10
CA ALA A 260 -5.22 8.72 15.15
C ALA A 260 -4.20 9.72 14.56
N LEU A 261 -3.34 9.27 13.64
CA LEU A 261 -2.34 10.13 13.01
C LEU A 261 -2.96 11.18 12.09
N THR A 262 -4.02 10.85 11.36
CA THR A 262 -4.72 11.80 10.49
C THR A 262 -5.40 12.89 11.31
N TRP A 263 -6.05 12.50 12.41
CA TRP A 263 -6.61 13.50 13.34
C TRP A 263 -5.53 14.38 13.96
N ALA A 264 -4.44 13.78 14.43
CA ALA A 264 -3.36 14.52 15.09
C ALA A 264 -2.57 15.46 14.14
N ILE A 265 -2.36 15.06 12.88
CA ILE A 265 -1.52 15.80 11.91
C ILE A 265 -2.36 16.78 11.09
N LEU A 266 -3.55 16.39 10.66
CA LEU A 266 -4.40 17.19 9.77
C LEU A 266 -5.60 17.81 10.46
N GLY A 267 -5.90 17.46 11.71
CA GLY A 267 -7.13 17.90 12.40
C GLY A 267 -8.41 17.38 11.75
N GLU A 268 -8.33 16.34 10.91
CA GLU A 268 -9.49 15.81 10.19
C GLU A 268 -10.50 15.24 11.18
N PRO A 269 -11.79 15.65 11.13
CA PRO A 269 -12.80 15.22 12.09
C PRO A 269 -13.12 13.72 11.91
N VAL A 270 -12.92 12.95 12.97
CA VAL A 270 -13.30 11.53 13.01
C VAL A 270 -14.82 11.43 13.20
N ARG A 271 -15.49 10.82 12.22
CA ARG A 271 -16.94 10.61 12.24
C ARG A 271 -17.26 9.15 12.62
N GLY A 272 -18.50 8.90 13.07
CA GLY A 272 -18.93 7.56 13.48
C GLY A 272 -18.75 6.49 12.40
N TYR A 273 -18.95 6.82 11.13
CA TYR A 273 -18.76 5.87 10.03
C TYR A 273 -17.29 5.46 9.81
N HIS A 274 -16.31 6.30 10.16
CA HIS A 274 -14.90 5.92 10.14
C HIS A 274 -14.61 4.83 11.18
N LEU A 275 -15.14 4.99 12.40
CA LEU A 275 -14.97 3.99 13.46
C LEU A 275 -15.72 2.69 13.13
N ALA A 276 -16.94 2.79 12.61
CA ALA A 276 -17.71 1.64 12.17
C ALA A 276 -17.01 0.88 11.03
N GLY A 277 -16.54 1.61 10.01
CA GLY A 277 -15.77 1.03 8.90
C GLY A 277 -14.48 0.34 9.38
N ALA A 278 -13.71 0.99 10.25
CA ALA A 278 -12.49 0.41 10.82
C ALA A 278 -12.78 -0.86 11.63
N ALA A 279 -13.83 -0.86 12.48
CA ALA A 279 -14.23 -2.02 13.27
C ALA A 279 -14.68 -3.19 12.37
N LEU A 280 -15.50 -2.91 11.35
CA LEU A 280 -15.99 -3.90 10.40
C LEU A 280 -14.85 -4.53 9.58
N VAL A 281 -13.92 -3.72 9.06
CA VAL A 281 -12.80 -4.27 8.28
C VAL A 281 -11.89 -5.13 9.14
N ILE A 282 -11.62 -4.73 10.38
CA ILE A 282 -10.81 -5.52 11.30
C ILE A 282 -11.50 -6.83 11.65
N ALA A 283 -12.78 -6.80 12.00
CA ALA A 283 -13.56 -8.01 12.26
C ALA A 283 -13.55 -8.94 11.04
N GLY A 284 -13.76 -8.39 9.84
CA GLY A 284 -13.73 -9.11 8.58
C GLY A 284 -12.40 -9.78 8.30
N VAL A 285 -11.29 -9.04 8.41
CA VAL A 285 -9.94 -9.59 8.19
C VAL A 285 -9.57 -10.62 9.24
N LEU A 286 -9.91 -10.40 10.53
CA LEU A 286 -9.66 -11.38 11.58
C LEU A 286 -10.41 -12.70 11.34
N LEU A 287 -11.67 -12.63 10.90
CA LEU A 287 -12.46 -13.83 10.56
C LEU A 287 -11.90 -14.53 9.32
N ALA A 288 -11.53 -13.76 8.29
CA ALA A 288 -11.02 -14.32 7.03
C ALA A 288 -9.62 -14.94 7.17
N THR A 289 -8.79 -14.49 8.11
CA THR A 289 -7.40 -14.94 8.27
C THR A 289 -7.21 -16.00 9.36
N ARG A 290 -8.18 -16.20 10.25
CA ARG A 290 -8.14 -17.30 11.25
C ARG A 290 -8.37 -18.64 10.53
N ARG A 291 -7.39 -19.53 10.64
CA ARG A 291 -7.47 -20.94 10.23
C ARG A 291 -8.33 -21.75 11.20
#